data_39b4ae66c1bcb74756a1e72489564038
#
_entry.id   39b4ae66c1bcb74756a1e72489564038
#
_cell.length_a   1.000
_cell.length_b   1.000
_cell.length_c   1.000
_cell.angle_alpha   90.00
_cell.angle_beta   90.00
_cell.angle_gamma   90.00
#
_symmetry.space_group_name_H-M   'P 1'
#
loop_
_entity.id
_entity.type
_entity.pdbx_description
1 polymer ?
#
loop_
_entity_poly.entity_id
_entity_poly.type
_entity_poly.pdbx_seq_one_letter_code
_entity_poly.pdbx_strand_id
1 'polypeptide(L)'
;PLHNGHLQATGLDARGRRQYRYHAEWRRVRDEDKFDRMRAFGQTLPRIRQRVARDLAPRRGQELARTTVLATIVRLLDTTYMRVGNEEYAASNGSYGLTTLRTRHAGVRGNTLQLRFRGKSGVQQQVTLSDPRVARVVRRCQQLPGQDLFQYEDADGTVHTVGSSDVN
;
A
#
# COMPACT_ATOMS: atom_id res chain seq x y z
N PRO A 1 -15.68 -11.69 29.50
CA PRO A 1 -14.42 -10.98 29.32
C PRO A 1 -13.60 -11.05 30.61
N LEU A 2 -12.31 -11.31 30.51
CA LEU A 2 -11.42 -11.25 31.68
C LEU A 2 -11.34 -9.81 32.13
N HIS A 3 -11.44 -9.56 33.45
CA HIS A 3 -11.43 -8.21 34.03
C HIS A 3 -10.17 -7.40 33.62
N ASN A 4 -9.06 -8.08 33.32
CA ASN A 4 -7.76 -7.51 32.92
C ASN A 4 -7.49 -7.67 31.42
N GLY A 5 -8.44 -8.19 30.63
CA GLY A 5 -8.24 -8.38 29.20
C GLY A 5 -8.18 -7.03 28.46
N HIS A 6 -7.21 -6.90 27.55
CA HIS A 6 -7.11 -5.70 26.70
C HIS A 6 -8.34 -5.51 25.82
N LEU A 7 -8.99 -6.57 25.37
CA LEU A 7 -10.25 -6.56 24.61
C LEU A 7 -11.42 -6.79 25.56
N GLN A 8 -12.27 -5.78 25.75
CA GLN A 8 -13.39 -5.81 26.69
C GLN A 8 -14.71 -6.26 26.04
N ALA A 9 -14.96 -5.87 24.79
CA ALA A 9 -16.14 -6.27 24.05
C ALA A 9 -15.91 -6.26 22.54
N THR A 10 -16.71 -7.08 21.85
CA THR A 10 -16.87 -7.01 20.39
C THR A 10 -18.35 -6.93 20.06
N GLY A 11 -18.70 -6.23 18.99
CA GLY A 11 -20.06 -6.12 18.50
C GLY A 11 -20.10 -5.85 17.01
N LEU A 12 -21.28 -5.78 16.44
CA LEU A 12 -21.49 -5.35 15.06
C LEU A 12 -22.16 -3.98 15.06
N ASP A 13 -21.75 -3.10 14.17
CA ASP A 13 -22.45 -1.84 13.93
C ASP A 13 -23.68 -2.07 13.01
N ALA A 14 -24.47 -1.00 12.80
CA ALA A 14 -25.66 -1.04 11.95
C ALA A 14 -25.39 -1.44 10.48
N ARG A 15 -24.12 -1.49 10.05
CA ARG A 15 -23.67 -1.94 8.73
C ARG A 15 -23.04 -3.33 8.74
N GLY A 16 -23.21 -4.09 9.85
CA GLY A 16 -22.65 -5.43 10.02
C GLY A 16 -21.14 -5.48 10.20
N ARG A 17 -20.47 -4.35 10.45
CA ARG A 17 -19.02 -4.30 10.62
C ARG A 17 -18.65 -4.56 12.06
N ARG A 18 -17.66 -5.45 12.29
CA ARG A 18 -17.17 -5.78 13.63
C ARG A 18 -16.50 -4.58 14.28
N GLN A 19 -16.95 -4.23 15.49
CA GLN A 19 -16.43 -3.18 16.35
C GLN A 19 -15.75 -3.80 17.57
N TYR A 20 -14.75 -3.12 18.09
CA TYR A 20 -13.94 -3.59 19.22
C TYR A 20 -13.89 -2.51 20.30
N ARG A 21 -14.14 -2.89 21.55
CA ARG A 21 -13.97 -2.03 22.72
C ARG A 21 -12.78 -2.53 23.53
N TYR A 22 -11.78 -1.69 23.63
CA TYR A 22 -10.58 -2.01 24.40
C TYR A 22 -10.59 -1.34 25.78
N HIS A 23 -9.85 -1.93 26.74
CA HIS A 23 -9.64 -1.36 28.06
C HIS A 23 -8.97 0.02 27.95
N ALA A 24 -9.34 0.96 28.84
CA ALA A 24 -8.83 2.34 28.80
C ALA A 24 -7.32 2.40 28.95
N GLU A 25 -6.78 1.64 29.91
CA GLU A 25 -5.35 1.56 30.19
C GLU A 25 -4.57 0.99 28.98
N TRP A 26 -5.08 -0.06 28.34
CA TRP A 26 -4.46 -0.59 27.13
C TRP A 26 -4.44 0.43 25.99
N ARG A 27 -5.49 1.24 25.86
CA ARG A 27 -5.50 2.33 24.86
C ARG A 27 -4.42 3.38 25.16
N ARG A 28 -4.29 3.77 26.43
CA ARG A 28 -3.29 4.76 26.87
C ARG A 28 -1.87 4.27 26.53
N VAL A 29 -1.49 3.08 26.95
CA VAL A 29 -0.17 2.50 26.69
C VAL A 29 0.08 2.37 25.18
N ARG A 30 -0.89 1.86 24.44
CA ARG A 30 -0.76 1.74 22.98
C ARG A 30 -0.61 3.09 22.28
N ASP A 31 -1.29 4.13 22.75
CA ASP A 31 -1.23 5.45 22.14
C ASP A 31 0.11 6.14 22.48
N GLU A 32 0.66 5.97 23.66
CA GLU A 32 2.02 6.39 24.04
C GLU A 32 3.06 5.70 23.14
N ASP A 33 3.06 4.39 23.04
CA ASP A 33 3.91 3.61 22.14
C ASP A 33 3.79 4.06 20.67
N LYS A 34 2.57 4.40 20.24
CA LYS A 34 2.33 4.88 18.89
C LYS A 34 3.02 6.21 18.61
N PHE A 35 2.97 7.16 19.55
CA PHE A 35 3.63 8.46 19.36
C PHE A 35 5.15 8.32 19.33
N ASP A 36 5.73 7.49 20.18
CA ASP A 36 7.17 7.22 20.18
C ASP A 36 7.61 6.55 18.87
N ARG A 37 6.87 5.56 18.40
CA ARG A 37 7.11 4.92 17.09
C ARG A 37 6.96 5.89 15.92
N MET A 38 5.98 6.78 15.97
CA MET A 38 5.80 7.83 14.93
C MET A 38 7.01 8.78 14.91
N ARG A 39 7.52 9.18 16.06
CA ARG A 39 8.70 10.03 16.15
C ARG A 39 9.94 9.33 15.57
N ALA A 40 10.20 8.08 15.97
CA ALA A 40 11.29 7.27 15.44
C ALA A 40 11.15 7.04 13.93
N PHE A 41 9.95 6.76 13.46
CA PHE A 41 9.66 6.64 12.04
C PHE A 41 9.94 7.96 11.29
N GLY A 42 9.50 9.10 11.82
CA GLY A 42 9.77 10.42 11.25
C GLY A 42 11.27 10.70 11.09
N GLN A 43 12.08 10.31 12.06
CA GLN A 43 13.55 10.41 12.01
C GLN A 43 14.17 9.49 10.93
N THR A 44 13.54 8.35 10.65
CA THR A 44 13.98 7.37 9.65
C THR A 44 13.53 7.72 8.23
N LEU A 45 12.44 8.47 8.09
CA LEU A 45 11.81 8.80 6.82
C LEU A 45 12.74 9.39 5.74
N PRO A 46 13.70 10.28 6.06
CA PRO A 46 14.67 10.77 5.08
C PRO A 46 15.52 9.65 4.46
N ARG A 47 15.92 8.65 5.26
CA ARG A 47 16.68 7.48 4.79
C ARG A 47 15.84 6.60 3.88
N ILE A 48 14.57 6.39 4.22
CA ILE A 48 13.61 5.65 3.40
C ILE A 48 13.46 6.36 2.05
N ARG A 49 13.22 7.66 2.02
CA ARG A 49 13.08 8.47 0.81
C ARG A 49 14.33 8.41 -0.07
N GLN A 50 15.52 8.48 0.54
CA GLN A 50 16.77 8.34 -0.18
C GLN A 50 16.94 6.95 -0.81
N ARG A 51 16.58 5.89 -0.09
CA ARG A 51 16.58 4.51 -0.59
C ARG A 51 15.61 4.37 -1.77
N VAL A 52 14.38 4.84 -1.63
CA VAL A 52 13.36 4.84 -2.69
C VAL A 52 13.85 5.59 -3.93
N ALA A 53 14.47 6.76 -3.76
CA ALA A 53 15.01 7.52 -4.86
C ALA A 53 16.10 6.76 -5.65
N ARG A 54 16.97 6.02 -4.95
CA ARG A 54 18.01 5.17 -5.56
C ARG A 54 17.42 3.97 -6.32
N ASP A 55 16.42 3.31 -5.71
CA ASP A 55 15.82 2.12 -6.30
C ASP A 55 14.87 2.45 -7.46
N LEU A 56 14.35 3.68 -7.54
CA LEU A 56 13.61 4.23 -8.69
C LEU A 56 14.50 4.78 -9.80
N ALA A 57 15.82 4.90 -9.59
CA ALA A 57 16.73 5.36 -10.62
C ALA A 57 16.73 4.38 -11.83
N PRO A 58 16.80 4.88 -13.07
CA PRO A 58 16.82 4.03 -14.25
C PRO A 58 18.02 3.08 -14.23
N ARG A 59 17.74 1.79 -14.34
CA ARG A 59 18.77 0.74 -14.51
C ARG A 59 18.35 -0.16 -15.65
N ARG A 60 19.21 -0.28 -16.66
CA ARG A 60 18.95 -1.16 -17.81
C ARG A 60 18.72 -2.61 -17.33
N GLY A 61 17.66 -3.24 -17.81
CA GLY A 61 17.33 -4.64 -17.50
C GLY A 61 16.81 -4.89 -16.09
N GLN A 62 16.53 -3.85 -15.30
CA GLN A 62 16.00 -3.96 -13.93
C GLN A 62 14.74 -3.12 -13.69
N GLU A 63 14.05 -2.74 -14.76
CA GLU A 63 12.87 -1.88 -14.69
C GLU A 63 11.72 -2.50 -13.88
N LEU A 64 11.65 -3.83 -13.85
CA LEU A 64 10.65 -4.61 -13.10
C LEU A 64 11.25 -5.44 -11.97
N ALA A 65 12.49 -5.15 -11.56
CA ALA A 65 13.06 -5.81 -10.38
C ALA A 65 12.18 -5.54 -9.14
N ARG A 66 12.07 -6.53 -8.25
CA ARG A 66 11.29 -6.44 -7.01
C ARG A 66 11.55 -5.14 -6.24
N THR A 67 12.82 -4.75 -6.10
CA THR A 67 13.21 -3.51 -5.40
C THR A 67 12.65 -2.26 -6.06
N THR A 68 12.61 -2.19 -7.40
CA THR A 68 12.08 -1.05 -8.15
C THR A 68 10.55 -0.95 -8.01
N VAL A 69 9.84 -2.09 -8.07
CA VAL A 69 8.38 -2.13 -7.89
C VAL A 69 8.00 -1.77 -6.45
N LEU A 70 8.69 -2.32 -5.44
CA LEU A 70 8.49 -1.93 -4.04
C LEU A 70 8.76 -0.45 -3.79
N ALA A 71 9.86 0.09 -4.34
CA ALA A 71 10.16 1.52 -4.25
C ALA A 71 9.05 2.39 -4.88
N THR A 72 8.42 1.92 -5.96
CA THR A 72 7.26 2.58 -6.58
C THR A 72 6.07 2.62 -5.62
N ILE A 73 5.75 1.50 -4.97
CA ILE A 73 4.65 1.42 -4.00
C ILE A 73 4.93 2.33 -2.80
N VAL A 74 6.15 2.28 -2.24
CA VAL A 74 6.53 3.14 -1.10
C VAL A 74 6.49 4.62 -1.48
N ARG A 75 6.92 4.97 -2.72
CA ARG A 75 6.79 6.34 -3.23
C ARG A 75 5.34 6.79 -3.33
N LEU A 76 4.44 5.93 -3.79
CA LEU A 76 3.02 6.20 -3.83
C LEU A 76 2.41 6.35 -2.42
N LEU A 77 2.79 5.50 -1.46
CA LEU A 77 2.37 5.65 -0.06
C LEU A 77 2.79 7.01 0.51
N ASP A 78 4.05 7.41 0.31
CA ASP A 78 4.61 8.67 0.84
C ASP A 78 3.97 9.92 0.21
N THR A 79 3.56 9.86 -1.05
CA THR A 79 3.08 11.04 -1.79
C THR A 79 1.56 11.16 -1.89
N THR A 80 0.84 10.06 -1.75
CA THR A 80 -0.62 10.02 -1.97
C THR A 80 -1.42 9.65 -0.73
N TYR A 81 -0.75 9.21 0.33
CA TYR A 81 -1.35 8.74 1.58
C TYR A 81 -2.37 7.60 1.40
N MET A 82 -2.26 6.88 0.29
CA MET A 82 -3.09 5.71 0.01
C MET A 82 -2.76 4.58 1.01
N ARG A 83 -3.71 3.67 1.20
CA ARG A 83 -3.51 2.49 2.03
C ARG A 83 -2.76 1.41 1.26
N VAL A 84 -1.99 0.60 1.97
CA VAL A 84 -1.26 -0.55 1.38
C VAL A 84 -2.21 -1.47 0.62
N GLY A 85 -3.28 -1.92 1.24
CA GLY A 85 -4.24 -2.87 0.69
C GLY A 85 -4.29 -4.15 1.52
N ASN A 86 -5.33 -4.95 1.29
CA ASN A 86 -5.52 -6.28 1.87
C ASN A 86 -6.37 -7.09 0.89
N GLU A 87 -5.90 -8.27 0.53
CA GLU A 87 -6.52 -9.13 -0.49
C GLU A 87 -7.89 -9.65 -0.04
N GLU A 88 -8.06 -9.98 1.24
CA GLU A 88 -9.33 -10.43 1.78
C GLU A 88 -10.42 -9.37 1.61
N TYR A 89 -10.10 -8.09 1.87
CA TYR A 89 -11.04 -7.00 1.66
C TYR A 89 -11.28 -6.69 0.17
N ALA A 90 -10.28 -6.88 -0.67
CA ALA A 90 -10.47 -6.72 -2.11
C ALA A 90 -11.39 -7.81 -2.67
N ALA A 91 -11.23 -9.06 -2.22
CA ALA A 91 -12.06 -10.18 -2.64
C ALA A 91 -13.50 -10.10 -2.07
N SER A 92 -13.65 -9.78 -0.76
CA SER A 92 -14.95 -9.84 -0.06
C SER A 92 -15.86 -8.66 -0.35
N ASN A 93 -15.34 -7.46 -0.54
CA ASN A 93 -16.15 -6.25 -0.68
C ASN A 93 -15.70 -5.28 -1.78
N GLY A 94 -14.74 -5.67 -2.63
CA GLY A 94 -14.24 -4.85 -3.73
C GLY A 94 -13.56 -3.56 -3.27
N SER A 95 -12.96 -3.54 -2.07
CA SER A 95 -12.22 -2.39 -1.55
C SER A 95 -10.73 -2.57 -1.75
N TYR A 96 -10.13 -1.72 -2.57
CA TYR A 96 -8.74 -1.82 -3.00
C TYR A 96 -7.81 -0.88 -2.22
N GLY A 97 -6.55 -1.24 -2.16
CA GLY A 97 -5.41 -0.42 -1.78
C GLY A 97 -4.25 -0.70 -2.73
N LEU A 98 -3.08 -0.10 -2.53
CA LEU A 98 -1.99 -0.14 -3.51
C LEU A 98 -1.64 -1.55 -3.97
N THR A 99 -1.41 -2.50 -3.06
CA THR A 99 -1.00 -3.87 -3.41
C THR A 99 -2.10 -4.71 -4.04
N THR A 100 -3.35 -4.27 -3.97
CA THR A 100 -4.50 -4.97 -4.54
C THR A 100 -5.10 -4.26 -5.75
N LEU A 101 -4.47 -3.17 -6.22
CA LEU A 101 -4.91 -2.50 -7.44
C LEU A 101 -4.79 -3.42 -8.66
N ARG A 102 -5.75 -3.30 -9.55
CA ARG A 102 -5.75 -3.99 -10.85
C ARG A 102 -5.26 -3.05 -11.95
N THR A 103 -4.73 -3.58 -13.04
CA THR A 103 -4.26 -2.83 -14.22
C THR A 103 -5.30 -1.83 -14.71
N ARG A 104 -6.59 -2.18 -14.71
CA ARG A 104 -7.72 -1.31 -15.10
C ARG A 104 -7.90 -0.08 -14.20
N HIS A 105 -7.34 -0.08 -13.00
CA HIS A 105 -7.44 1.04 -12.07
C HIS A 105 -6.41 2.15 -12.35
N ALA A 106 -5.44 1.89 -13.22
CA ALA A 106 -4.34 2.80 -13.52
C ALA A 106 -4.35 3.25 -14.98
N GLY A 107 -4.23 4.54 -15.18
CA GLY A 107 -3.95 5.15 -16.49
C GLY A 107 -2.65 5.94 -16.45
N VAL A 108 -1.78 5.75 -17.44
CA VAL A 108 -0.51 6.49 -17.55
C VAL A 108 -0.51 7.32 -18.84
N ARG A 109 -0.37 8.64 -18.69
CA ARG A 109 -0.24 9.59 -19.82
C ARG A 109 1.03 10.42 -19.65
N GLY A 110 1.99 10.24 -20.55
CA GLY A 110 3.30 10.90 -20.40
C GLY A 110 3.93 10.54 -19.05
N ASN A 111 4.21 11.53 -18.22
CA ASN A 111 4.79 11.39 -16.89
C ASN A 111 3.76 11.35 -15.75
N THR A 112 2.47 11.32 -16.09
CA THR A 112 1.39 11.40 -15.12
C THR A 112 0.69 10.05 -14.97
N LEU A 113 0.62 9.56 -13.72
CA LEU A 113 -0.18 8.42 -13.31
C LEU A 113 -1.52 8.91 -12.76
N GLN A 114 -2.60 8.30 -13.21
CA GLN A 114 -3.94 8.45 -12.63
C GLN A 114 -4.40 7.10 -12.09
N LEU A 115 -4.85 7.08 -10.85
CA LEU A 115 -5.45 5.90 -10.22
C LEU A 115 -6.92 6.20 -9.90
N ARG A 116 -7.81 5.27 -10.28
CA ARG A 116 -9.25 5.34 -9.99
C ARG A 116 -9.72 3.98 -9.50
N PHE A 117 -10.21 3.92 -8.28
CA PHE A 117 -10.63 2.65 -7.67
C PHE A 117 -11.56 2.89 -6.48
N ARG A 118 -12.27 1.84 -6.07
CA ARG A 118 -13.08 1.83 -4.87
C ARG A 118 -12.21 1.51 -3.66
N GLY A 119 -12.06 2.46 -2.75
CA GLY A 119 -11.25 2.32 -1.52
C GLY A 119 -12.06 1.86 -0.32
N LYS A 120 -11.47 2.00 0.86
CA LYS A 120 -12.08 1.63 2.14
C LYS A 120 -13.46 2.28 2.30
N SER A 121 -14.40 1.52 2.85
CA SER A 121 -15.80 1.92 3.06
C SER A 121 -16.57 2.22 1.76
N GLY A 122 -16.10 1.71 0.63
CA GLY A 122 -16.75 1.87 -0.68
C GLY A 122 -16.53 3.24 -1.33
N VAL A 123 -15.69 4.09 -0.75
CA VAL A 123 -15.44 5.45 -1.27
C VAL A 123 -14.62 5.38 -2.55
N GLN A 124 -15.08 6.07 -3.60
CA GLN A 124 -14.32 6.21 -4.84
C GLN A 124 -13.10 7.09 -4.60
N GLN A 125 -11.95 6.56 -4.96
CA GLN A 125 -10.66 7.24 -4.86
C GLN A 125 -10.19 7.62 -6.26
N GLN A 126 -9.74 8.87 -6.40
CA GLN A 126 -9.06 9.34 -7.60
C GLN A 126 -7.79 10.05 -7.16
N VAL A 127 -6.67 9.55 -7.66
CA VAL A 127 -5.33 10.08 -7.35
C VAL A 127 -4.62 10.38 -8.65
N THR A 128 -3.97 11.54 -8.72
CA THR A 128 -3.13 11.93 -9.86
C THR A 128 -1.75 12.29 -9.33
N LEU A 129 -0.71 11.69 -9.91
CA LEU A 129 0.69 11.92 -9.55
C LEU A 129 1.51 12.17 -10.82
N SER A 130 2.21 13.29 -10.88
CA SER A 130 3.22 13.57 -11.92
C SER A 130 4.61 13.22 -11.38
N ASP A 131 5.07 12.02 -11.69
CA ASP A 131 6.44 11.53 -11.39
C ASP A 131 6.86 10.58 -12.53
N PRO A 132 7.85 10.99 -13.36
CA PRO A 132 8.25 10.21 -14.54
C PRO A 132 8.81 8.84 -14.19
N ARG A 133 9.40 8.68 -13.00
CA ARG A 133 9.95 7.39 -12.53
C ARG A 133 8.83 6.42 -12.20
N VAL A 134 7.84 6.87 -11.44
CA VAL A 134 6.64 6.09 -11.09
C VAL A 134 5.86 5.73 -12.37
N ALA A 135 5.60 6.71 -13.24
CA ALA A 135 4.88 6.50 -14.50
C ALA A 135 5.55 5.45 -15.39
N ARG A 136 6.90 5.47 -15.47
CA ARG A 136 7.67 4.48 -16.21
C ARG A 136 7.47 3.06 -15.66
N VAL A 137 7.62 2.87 -14.34
CA VAL A 137 7.49 1.55 -13.71
C VAL A 137 6.06 1.03 -13.87
N VAL A 138 5.04 1.85 -13.59
CA VAL A 138 3.63 1.44 -13.73
C VAL A 138 3.32 1.04 -15.17
N ARG A 139 3.81 1.77 -16.17
CA ARG A 139 3.63 1.41 -17.59
C ARG A 139 4.24 0.06 -17.92
N ARG A 140 5.39 -0.29 -17.33
CA ARG A 140 6.00 -1.59 -17.49
C ARG A 140 5.21 -2.70 -16.79
N CYS A 141 4.76 -2.46 -15.55
CA CYS A 141 3.88 -3.39 -14.85
C CYS A 141 2.60 -3.71 -15.65
N GLN A 142 2.02 -2.72 -16.33
CA GLN A 142 0.83 -2.92 -17.18
C GLN A 142 1.08 -3.79 -18.41
N GLN A 143 2.32 -4.03 -18.78
CA GLN A 143 2.71 -4.92 -19.90
C GLN A 143 2.85 -6.38 -19.47
N LEU A 144 2.93 -6.66 -18.16
CA LEU A 144 3.00 -8.02 -17.63
C LEU A 144 1.63 -8.70 -17.73
N PRO A 145 1.63 -10.05 -17.84
CA PRO A 145 0.40 -10.83 -17.86
C PRO A 145 -0.34 -10.75 -16.52
N GLY A 146 -1.67 -10.91 -16.56
CA GLY A 146 -2.51 -10.91 -15.36
C GLY A 146 -3.24 -9.59 -15.14
N GLN A 147 -3.95 -9.51 -14.00
CA GLN A 147 -4.81 -8.38 -13.67
C GLN A 147 -4.22 -7.46 -12.59
N ASP A 148 -3.25 -7.94 -11.83
CA ASP A 148 -2.64 -7.18 -10.74
C ASP A 148 -1.75 -6.08 -11.29
N LEU A 149 -1.85 -4.88 -10.72
CA LEU A 149 -1.09 -3.74 -11.21
C LEU A 149 0.38 -3.83 -10.83
N PHE A 150 0.68 -4.21 -9.58
CA PHE A 150 2.05 -4.25 -9.09
C PHE A 150 2.59 -5.68 -9.09
N GLN A 151 3.34 -5.96 -10.11
CA GLN A 151 4.04 -7.23 -10.32
C GLN A 151 5.50 -6.94 -10.59
N TYR A 152 6.37 -7.89 -10.27
CA TYR A 152 7.79 -7.86 -10.60
C TYR A 152 8.20 -9.14 -11.31
N GLU A 153 9.29 -9.07 -12.03
CA GLU A 153 9.91 -10.19 -12.73
C GLU A 153 11.22 -10.54 -12.01
N ASP A 154 11.40 -11.81 -11.68
CA ASP A 154 12.66 -12.30 -11.11
C ASP A 154 13.72 -12.61 -12.19
N ALA A 155 14.88 -13.09 -11.76
CA ALA A 155 16.01 -13.37 -12.66
C ALA A 155 15.70 -14.48 -13.67
N ASP A 156 14.74 -15.36 -13.37
CA ASP A 156 14.34 -16.48 -14.22
C ASP A 156 13.18 -16.09 -15.16
N GLY A 157 12.74 -14.83 -15.13
CA GLY A 157 11.61 -14.32 -15.93
C GLY A 157 10.24 -14.69 -15.36
N THR A 158 10.18 -15.21 -14.13
CA THR A 158 8.91 -15.54 -13.48
C THR A 158 8.27 -14.27 -12.91
N VAL A 159 6.98 -14.09 -13.17
CA VAL A 159 6.20 -12.94 -12.74
C VAL A 159 5.56 -13.22 -11.36
N HIS A 160 5.78 -12.31 -10.43
CA HIS A 160 5.26 -12.37 -9.05
C HIS A 160 4.43 -11.14 -8.74
N THR A 161 3.33 -11.33 -8.02
CA THR A 161 2.51 -10.22 -7.50
C THR A 161 3.09 -9.71 -6.18
N VAL A 162 3.09 -8.40 -5.97
CA VAL A 162 3.49 -7.77 -4.71
C VAL A 162 2.31 -7.75 -3.75
N GLY A 163 2.43 -8.44 -2.62
CA GLY A 163 1.46 -8.44 -1.53
C GLY A 163 1.74 -7.39 -0.46
N SER A 164 0.81 -7.25 0.49
CA SER A 164 0.97 -6.32 1.64
C SER A 164 2.14 -6.72 2.55
N SER A 165 2.45 -8.00 2.66
CA SER A 165 3.58 -8.51 3.43
C SER A 165 4.94 -8.10 2.86
N ASP A 166 5.03 -7.88 1.55
CA ASP A 166 6.27 -7.42 0.90
C ASP A 166 6.58 -5.96 1.20
N VAL A 167 5.55 -5.17 1.51
CA VAL A 167 5.64 -3.73 1.79
C VAL A 167 5.89 -3.48 3.27
N ASN A 168 5.36 -4.33 4.17
CA ASN A 168 5.50 -4.23 5.62
C ASN A 168 6.83 -4.84 6.09
#